data_acc087958397e59421b142a5b205ec0e
#
_entry.id   acc087958397e59421b142a5b205ec0e
#
_cell.length_a   1.000
_cell.length_b   1.000
_cell.length_c   1.000
_cell.angle_alpha   90.00
_cell.angle_beta   90.00
_cell.angle_gamma   90.00
#
_symmetry.space_group_name_H-M   'P 1'
#
loop_
_entity.id
_entity.type
_entity.pdbx_description
1 polymer ?
#
loop_
_entity_poly.entity_id
_entity_poly.type
_entity_poly.pdbx_seq_one_letter_code
_entity_poly.pdbx_strand_id
1 'polypeptide(L)'
;MSIKNIGYTGVEILCDIPHAYPPTFNDNEIQSVKELLSKSNIQISNLNAFTLYAIGDVYHPSWIEPSKGLREERIQHTINCIHLAKRIDARHISTEPGGPVGVDGHYYNNKLHHPERLFIDGLSVAEKIAQECGIKILVEPEPGLLLENSRQFLAFIKDIDSDSVGLNFDIGHFYCVREDPVKLVYELSDYIGHFHLADISINRIHNHLMPGKGAIDFKSVFGAIDKVGYKGFVTVELYPYQDNPIEAAEMAYKYLKDIIA
;
A
#
# COMPACT_ATOMS: atom_id res chain seq x y z
N MET A 1 -13.10 -18.99 -10.64
CA MET A 1 -12.87 -19.44 -9.25
C MET A 1 -12.71 -18.19 -8.42
N SER A 2 -13.33 -18.08 -7.26
CA SER A 2 -13.17 -16.86 -6.43
C SER A 2 -12.05 -17.05 -5.41
N ILE A 3 -11.39 -15.96 -5.01
CA ILE A 3 -10.36 -15.94 -3.96
C ILE A 3 -10.85 -16.59 -2.65
N LYS A 4 -12.16 -16.53 -2.38
CA LYS A 4 -12.80 -17.23 -1.27
C LYS A 4 -12.59 -18.74 -1.31
N ASN A 5 -12.69 -19.37 -2.50
CA ASN A 5 -12.54 -20.81 -2.63
C ASN A 5 -11.09 -21.26 -2.45
N ILE A 6 -10.14 -20.35 -2.64
CA ILE A 6 -8.72 -20.58 -2.33
C ILE A 6 -8.48 -20.58 -0.83
N GLY A 7 -9.22 -19.74 -0.09
CA GLY A 7 -9.12 -19.61 1.37
C GLY A 7 -8.87 -18.20 1.88
N TYR A 8 -8.72 -17.22 0.99
CA TYR A 8 -8.56 -15.81 1.39
C TYR A 8 -9.82 -15.27 2.07
N THR A 9 -9.64 -14.37 3.02
CA THR A 9 -10.71 -13.74 3.80
C THR A 9 -10.88 -12.25 3.51
N GLY A 10 -9.93 -11.66 2.81
CA GLY A 10 -9.95 -10.25 2.42
C GLY A 10 -9.46 -10.02 1.00
N VAL A 11 -9.74 -8.82 0.49
CA VAL A 11 -9.29 -8.31 -0.81
C VAL A 11 -8.91 -6.85 -0.67
N GLU A 12 -7.80 -6.47 -1.27
CA GLU A 12 -7.46 -5.08 -1.54
C GLU A 12 -8.03 -4.66 -2.89
N ILE A 13 -8.52 -3.42 -2.95
CA ILE A 13 -9.13 -2.87 -4.16
C ILE A 13 -8.30 -1.68 -4.63
N LEU A 14 -7.84 -1.72 -5.89
CA LEU A 14 -7.15 -0.62 -6.53
C LEU A 14 -8.13 0.49 -6.90
N CYS A 15 -7.80 1.75 -6.54
CA CYS A 15 -8.64 2.92 -6.77
C CYS A 15 -8.23 3.70 -8.04
N ASP A 16 -7.70 3.01 -9.02
CA ASP A 16 -7.16 3.56 -10.25
C ASP A 16 -8.00 3.20 -11.50
N ILE A 17 -7.56 3.68 -12.65
CA ILE A 17 -8.11 3.27 -13.95
C ILE A 17 -7.32 2.02 -14.44
N PRO A 18 -8.00 0.89 -14.75
CA PRO A 18 -9.46 0.74 -15.01
C PRO A 18 -10.27 0.16 -13.84
N HIS A 19 -9.75 0.13 -12.63
CA HIS A 19 -10.39 -0.55 -11.48
C HIS A 19 -11.45 0.36 -10.80
N ALA A 20 -11.44 0.48 -9.48
CA ALA A 20 -12.42 1.28 -8.74
C ALA A 20 -12.05 2.77 -8.72
N TYR A 21 -11.87 3.39 -9.89
CA TYR A 21 -11.52 4.81 -10.01
C TYR A 21 -12.63 5.71 -9.47
N PRO A 22 -12.45 6.42 -8.35
CA PRO A 22 -13.52 7.05 -7.60
C PRO A 22 -14.39 8.03 -8.40
N PRO A 23 -13.85 8.86 -9.34
CA PRO A 23 -14.69 9.77 -10.13
C PRO A 23 -15.72 9.10 -11.05
N THR A 24 -15.51 7.85 -11.43
CA THR A 24 -16.41 7.09 -12.30
C THR A 24 -17.08 5.92 -11.60
N PHE A 25 -16.62 5.53 -10.42
CA PHE A 25 -17.14 4.40 -9.65
C PHE A 25 -18.42 4.80 -8.90
N ASN A 26 -19.56 4.55 -9.54
CA ASN A 26 -20.87 5.06 -9.12
C ASN A 26 -21.52 4.23 -8.00
N ASP A 27 -22.66 4.70 -7.49
CA ASP A 27 -23.37 4.05 -6.38
C ASP A 27 -23.83 2.63 -6.69
N ASN A 28 -24.22 2.33 -7.93
CA ASN A 28 -24.64 0.98 -8.32
C ASN A 28 -23.45 0.01 -8.29
N GLU A 29 -22.28 0.46 -8.73
CA GLU A 29 -21.06 -0.34 -8.69
C GLU A 29 -20.62 -0.59 -7.25
N ILE A 30 -20.64 0.45 -6.41
CA ILE A 30 -20.35 0.32 -4.98
C ILE A 30 -21.30 -0.70 -4.33
N GLN A 31 -22.60 -0.58 -4.58
CA GLN A 31 -23.59 -1.50 -4.03
C GLN A 31 -23.34 -2.93 -4.50
N SER A 32 -23.03 -3.10 -5.80
CA SER A 32 -22.72 -4.42 -6.38
C SER A 32 -21.50 -5.06 -5.74
N VAL A 33 -20.45 -4.28 -5.49
CA VAL A 33 -19.24 -4.77 -4.78
C VAL A 33 -19.58 -5.14 -3.35
N LYS A 34 -20.28 -4.31 -2.59
CA LYS A 34 -20.71 -4.61 -1.21
C LYS A 34 -21.53 -5.89 -1.13
N GLU A 35 -22.48 -6.09 -2.05
CA GLU A 35 -23.27 -7.32 -2.11
C GLU A 35 -22.43 -8.55 -2.44
N LEU A 36 -21.48 -8.44 -3.39
CA LEU A 36 -20.58 -9.53 -3.75
C LEU A 36 -19.71 -9.93 -2.58
N LEU A 37 -19.10 -8.96 -1.91
CA LEU A 37 -18.24 -9.19 -0.73
C LEU A 37 -19.03 -9.84 0.41
N SER A 38 -20.24 -9.33 0.70
CA SER A 38 -21.13 -9.90 1.71
C SER A 38 -21.52 -11.34 1.40
N LYS A 39 -22.00 -11.63 0.15
CA LYS A 39 -22.36 -12.98 -0.30
C LYS A 39 -21.18 -13.95 -0.24
N SER A 40 -19.96 -13.45 -0.49
CA SER A 40 -18.74 -14.24 -0.46
C SER A 40 -18.12 -14.36 0.93
N ASN A 41 -18.60 -13.60 1.91
CA ASN A 41 -17.96 -13.45 3.22
C ASN A 41 -16.47 -13.07 3.08
N ILE A 42 -16.18 -12.09 2.23
CA ILE A 42 -14.88 -11.48 2.01
C ILE A 42 -14.94 -10.05 2.54
N GLN A 43 -13.88 -9.62 3.23
CA GLN A 43 -13.74 -8.25 3.72
C GLN A 43 -12.84 -7.42 2.80
N ILE A 44 -12.99 -6.10 2.83
CA ILE A 44 -12.00 -5.20 2.24
C ILE A 44 -10.82 -5.11 3.21
N SER A 45 -9.64 -5.51 2.74
CA SER A 45 -8.40 -5.41 3.52
C SER A 45 -7.82 -4.01 3.49
N ASN A 46 -7.89 -3.34 2.35
CA ASN A 46 -7.41 -1.97 2.10
C ASN A 46 -8.02 -1.43 0.82
N LEU A 47 -8.02 -0.11 0.63
CA LEU A 47 -8.14 0.52 -0.68
C LEU A 47 -6.76 1.07 -1.09
N ASN A 48 -6.25 0.63 -2.22
CA ASN A 48 -4.98 1.10 -2.73
C ASN A 48 -5.17 2.35 -3.58
N ALA A 49 -4.76 3.50 -3.06
CA ALA A 49 -4.78 4.80 -3.73
C ALA A 49 -3.38 5.19 -4.26
N PHE A 50 -2.48 4.21 -4.39
CA PHE A 50 -1.10 4.40 -4.82
C PHE A 50 -1.03 5.00 -6.21
N THR A 51 -1.71 4.41 -7.19
CA THR A 51 -1.67 4.86 -8.59
C THR A 51 -2.97 5.56 -9.00
N LEU A 52 -2.91 6.43 -10.03
CA LEU A 52 -4.08 6.90 -10.76
C LEU A 52 -4.35 6.01 -11.98
N TYR A 53 -3.30 5.45 -12.57
CA TYR A 53 -3.34 4.65 -13.79
C TYR A 53 -2.62 3.34 -13.56
N ALA A 54 -3.30 2.21 -13.70
CA ALA A 54 -2.70 0.87 -13.59
C ALA A 54 -1.80 0.52 -14.78
N ILE A 55 -1.88 1.27 -15.88
CA ILE A 55 -1.16 1.01 -17.12
C ILE A 55 -0.43 2.29 -17.53
N GLY A 56 0.84 2.16 -17.93
CA GLY A 56 1.68 3.28 -18.34
C GLY A 56 2.58 3.78 -17.23
N ASP A 57 2.60 5.08 -16.99
CA ASP A 57 3.37 5.67 -15.91
C ASP A 57 2.58 5.63 -14.60
N VAL A 58 2.79 4.58 -13.82
CA VAL A 58 2.02 4.30 -12.60
C VAL A 58 2.35 5.25 -11.44
N TYR A 59 3.50 5.92 -11.46
CA TYR A 59 3.93 6.82 -10.39
C TYR A 59 3.45 8.27 -10.57
N HIS A 60 2.99 8.64 -11.75
CA HIS A 60 2.57 10.02 -12.05
C HIS A 60 1.04 10.15 -12.23
N PRO A 61 0.46 11.27 -11.79
CA PRO A 61 1.06 12.34 -11.01
C PRO A 61 1.38 11.92 -9.57
N SER A 62 2.54 12.32 -9.09
CA SER A 62 3.02 12.04 -7.74
C SER A 62 2.82 13.24 -6.79
N TRP A 63 3.02 13.03 -5.50
CA TRP A 63 2.94 14.09 -4.47
C TRP A 63 3.98 15.19 -4.65
N ILE A 64 5.11 14.88 -5.27
CA ILE A 64 6.28 15.75 -5.38
C ILE A 64 6.51 16.29 -6.80
N GLU A 65 5.46 16.28 -7.64
CA GLU A 65 5.55 16.85 -8.97
C GLU A 65 6.08 18.30 -8.97
N PRO A 66 6.95 18.69 -9.93
CA PRO A 66 7.32 20.09 -10.09
C PRO A 66 6.11 20.98 -10.41
N SER A 67 5.15 20.47 -11.16
CA SER A 67 3.90 21.16 -11.49
C SER A 67 2.93 21.14 -10.31
N LYS A 68 2.52 22.33 -9.88
CA LYS A 68 1.49 22.47 -8.84
C LYS A 68 0.17 21.80 -9.25
N GLY A 69 -0.24 21.93 -10.51
CA GLY A 69 -1.49 21.32 -11.00
C GLY A 69 -1.49 19.80 -10.91
N LEU A 70 -0.35 19.14 -11.22
CA LEU A 70 -0.22 17.69 -11.08
C LEU A 70 -0.24 17.25 -9.60
N ARG A 71 0.39 18.03 -8.70
CA ARG A 71 0.25 17.75 -7.25
C ARG A 71 -1.19 17.88 -6.76
N GLU A 72 -1.91 18.92 -7.24
CA GLU A 72 -3.34 19.10 -6.91
C GLU A 72 -4.19 17.93 -7.42
N GLU A 73 -3.87 17.37 -8.58
CA GLU A 73 -4.52 16.16 -9.12
C GLU A 73 -4.27 14.95 -8.21
N ARG A 74 -3.03 14.74 -7.75
CA ARG A 74 -2.69 13.69 -6.77
C ARG A 74 -3.45 13.85 -5.46
N ILE A 75 -3.47 15.05 -4.90
CA ILE A 75 -4.19 15.35 -3.66
C ILE A 75 -5.68 15.05 -3.84
N GLN A 76 -6.28 15.52 -4.94
CA GLN A 76 -7.70 15.29 -5.21
C GLN A 76 -8.04 13.82 -5.40
N HIS A 77 -7.16 13.05 -6.08
CA HIS A 77 -7.34 11.61 -6.19
C HIS A 77 -7.38 10.94 -4.80
N THR A 78 -6.43 11.25 -3.94
CA THR A 78 -6.38 10.71 -2.57
C THR A 78 -7.65 11.08 -1.77
N ILE A 79 -8.11 12.32 -1.86
CA ILE A 79 -9.37 12.75 -1.24
C ILE A 79 -10.57 11.95 -1.78
N ASN A 80 -10.63 11.73 -3.08
CA ASN A 80 -11.68 10.92 -3.70
C ASN A 80 -11.64 9.47 -3.20
N CYS A 81 -10.44 8.90 -3.02
CA CYS A 81 -10.26 7.56 -2.45
C CYS A 81 -10.71 7.48 -0.98
N ILE A 82 -10.46 8.53 -0.17
CA ILE A 82 -10.96 8.62 1.20
C ILE A 82 -12.49 8.60 1.23
N HIS A 83 -13.14 9.37 0.36
CA HIS A 83 -14.60 9.36 0.24
C HIS A 83 -15.13 8.00 -0.24
N LEU A 84 -14.46 7.36 -1.18
CA LEU A 84 -14.81 6.00 -1.60
C LEU A 84 -14.66 5.02 -0.44
N ALA A 85 -13.56 5.09 0.32
CA ALA A 85 -13.31 4.23 1.48
C ALA A 85 -14.48 4.32 2.49
N LYS A 86 -14.93 5.53 2.81
CA LYS A 86 -16.08 5.74 3.68
C LYS A 86 -17.37 5.13 3.12
N ARG A 87 -17.62 5.24 1.81
CA ARG A 87 -18.83 4.70 1.14
C ARG A 87 -18.85 3.19 1.06
N ILE A 88 -17.67 2.55 0.96
CA ILE A 88 -17.55 1.09 0.82
C ILE A 88 -17.20 0.39 2.16
N ASP A 89 -17.19 1.15 3.27
CA ASP A 89 -16.88 0.68 4.62
C ASP A 89 -15.45 0.14 4.79
N ALA A 90 -14.48 0.65 4.00
CA ALA A 90 -13.07 0.41 4.22
C ALA A 90 -12.55 1.26 5.40
N ARG A 91 -11.53 0.77 6.11
CA ARG A 91 -10.97 1.45 7.30
C ARG A 91 -9.82 2.39 6.98
N HIS A 92 -9.11 2.13 5.90
CA HIS A 92 -7.93 2.88 5.48
C HIS A 92 -7.75 2.82 3.97
N ILE A 93 -6.91 3.72 3.50
CA ILE A 93 -6.35 3.72 2.15
C ILE A 93 -4.83 3.69 2.25
N SER A 94 -4.13 3.15 1.25
CA SER A 94 -2.67 3.28 1.12
C SER A 94 -2.28 4.22 -0.01
N THR A 95 -1.12 4.86 0.11
CA THR A 95 -0.53 5.73 -0.92
C THR A 95 0.99 5.64 -0.89
N GLU A 96 1.61 5.94 -2.05
CA GLU A 96 3.06 6.10 -2.13
C GLU A 96 3.53 7.38 -1.41
N PRO A 97 4.84 7.47 -1.08
CA PRO A 97 5.41 8.66 -0.45
C PRO A 97 5.86 9.75 -1.44
N GLY A 98 5.60 9.56 -2.74
CA GLY A 98 6.08 10.44 -3.81
C GLY A 98 7.36 9.97 -4.49
N GLY A 99 7.47 10.20 -5.76
CA GLY A 99 8.62 9.79 -6.56
C GLY A 99 8.17 9.26 -7.94
N PRO A 100 9.03 8.48 -8.62
CA PRO A 100 10.40 8.08 -8.22
C PRO A 100 11.39 9.24 -8.15
N VAL A 101 12.33 9.19 -7.18
CA VAL A 101 13.36 10.24 -7.03
C VAL A 101 14.65 9.94 -7.82
N GLY A 102 14.80 8.71 -8.35
CA GLY A 102 15.98 8.25 -9.08
C GLY A 102 17.25 8.14 -8.23
N VAL A 103 18.21 7.33 -8.69
CA VAL A 103 19.47 7.07 -7.97
C VAL A 103 20.31 8.36 -7.78
N ASP A 104 20.09 9.38 -8.62
CA ASP A 104 20.82 10.65 -8.62
C ASP A 104 19.91 11.87 -8.45
N GLY A 105 18.64 11.67 -8.03
CA GLY A 105 17.65 12.75 -8.01
C GLY A 105 17.29 13.29 -9.40
N HIS A 106 17.67 12.59 -10.46
CA HIS A 106 17.56 13.06 -11.85
C HIS A 106 16.14 13.00 -12.43
N TYR A 107 15.22 12.26 -11.83
CA TYR A 107 13.86 12.14 -12.37
C TYR A 107 13.19 13.52 -12.52
N TYR A 108 13.52 14.46 -11.63
CA TYR A 108 13.03 15.83 -11.66
C TYR A 108 14.09 16.87 -12.02
N ASN A 109 15.23 16.46 -12.63
CA ASN A 109 16.31 17.35 -13.07
C ASN A 109 16.80 18.35 -12.00
N ASN A 110 16.99 17.90 -10.76
CA ASN A 110 17.40 18.74 -9.62
C ASN A 110 16.52 19.98 -9.39
N LYS A 111 15.28 20.00 -9.87
CA LYS A 111 14.34 21.10 -9.75
C LYS A 111 13.47 21.05 -8.50
N LEU A 112 13.55 19.96 -7.75
CA LEU A 112 12.79 19.81 -6.51
C LEU A 112 13.55 20.47 -5.35
N HIS A 113 12.98 21.55 -4.85
CA HIS A 113 13.40 22.14 -3.58
C HIS A 113 12.50 21.57 -2.47
N HIS A 114 13.09 20.85 -1.51
CA HIS A 114 12.39 20.27 -0.35
C HIS A 114 11.22 19.32 -0.73
N PRO A 115 11.47 18.22 -1.43
CA PRO A 115 10.41 17.28 -1.84
C PRO A 115 9.63 16.71 -0.65
N GLU A 116 10.28 16.48 0.48
CA GLU A 116 9.63 16.03 1.72
C GLU A 116 8.55 17.04 2.18
N ARG A 117 8.83 18.33 2.03
CA ARG A 117 7.88 19.38 2.39
C ARG A 117 6.68 19.40 1.44
N LEU A 118 6.91 19.18 0.13
CA LEU A 118 5.82 19.08 -0.85
C LEU A 118 4.89 17.91 -0.52
N PHE A 119 5.45 16.77 -0.13
CA PHE A 119 4.69 15.60 0.28
C PHE A 119 3.88 15.87 1.55
N ILE A 120 4.50 16.38 2.61
CA ILE A 120 3.84 16.69 3.88
C ILE A 120 2.72 17.72 3.67
N ASP A 121 2.97 18.81 2.94
CA ASP A 121 1.98 19.85 2.68
C ASP A 121 0.78 19.30 1.90
N GLY A 122 1.02 18.48 0.88
CA GLY A 122 -0.04 17.83 0.10
C GLY A 122 -0.84 16.82 0.92
N LEU A 123 -0.15 15.95 1.65
CA LEU A 123 -0.77 14.92 2.48
C LEU A 123 -1.60 15.53 3.61
N SER A 124 -1.14 16.64 4.23
CA SER A 124 -1.88 17.36 5.27
C SER A 124 -3.23 17.89 4.80
N VAL A 125 -3.41 18.14 3.50
CA VAL A 125 -4.72 18.52 2.94
C VAL A 125 -5.65 17.31 2.93
N ALA A 126 -5.17 16.15 2.46
CA ALA A 126 -5.95 14.91 2.43
C ALA A 126 -6.22 14.36 3.83
N GLU A 127 -5.27 14.50 4.75
CA GLU A 127 -5.32 14.04 6.13
C GLU A 127 -6.52 14.64 6.89
N LYS A 128 -6.79 15.93 6.73
CA LYS A 128 -7.95 16.59 7.34
C LYS A 128 -9.27 15.95 6.93
N ILE A 129 -9.40 15.59 5.65
CA ILE A 129 -10.57 14.90 5.14
C ILE A 129 -10.64 13.46 5.66
N ALA A 130 -9.49 12.79 5.78
CA ALA A 130 -9.40 11.46 6.34
C ALA A 130 -9.88 11.43 7.79
N GLN A 131 -9.45 12.40 8.60
CA GLN A 131 -9.87 12.60 9.98
C GLN A 131 -11.41 12.80 10.10
N GLU A 132 -11.98 13.69 9.28
CA GLU A 132 -13.44 13.93 9.23
C GLU A 132 -14.23 12.68 8.78
N CYS A 133 -13.64 11.86 7.93
CA CYS A 133 -14.23 10.63 7.45
C CYS A 133 -14.03 9.43 8.40
N GLY A 134 -13.11 9.51 9.35
CA GLY A 134 -12.70 8.38 10.20
C GLY A 134 -11.89 7.33 9.43
N ILE A 135 -11.16 7.74 8.39
CA ILE A 135 -10.32 6.88 7.56
C ILE A 135 -8.84 7.15 7.87
N LYS A 136 -8.01 6.10 7.89
CA LYS A 136 -6.55 6.26 7.97
C LYS A 136 -5.92 6.29 6.58
N ILE A 137 -4.90 7.13 6.41
CA ILE A 137 -4.01 7.12 5.24
C ILE A 137 -2.74 6.37 5.64
N LEU A 138 -2.44 5.28 4.95
CA LEU A 138 -1.25 4.48 5.20
C LEU A 138 -0.21 4.78 4.11
N VAL A 139 0.93 5.31 4.52
CA VAL A 139 2.05 5.57 3.61
C VAL A 139 2.89 4.31 3.50
N GLU A 140 3.27 3.97 2.27
CA GLU A 140 4.04 2.77 1.95
C GLU A 140 5.44 3.15 1.48
N PRO A 141 6.47 3.08 2.32
CA PRO A 141 7.85 3.26 1.90
C PRO A 141 8.24 2.22 0.83
N GLU A 142 8.85 2.69 -0.27
CA GLU A 142 9.21 1.84 -1.40
C GLU A 142 10.60 2.19 -1.93
N PRO A 143 11.43 1.19 -2.29
CA PRO A 143 12.75 1.44 -2.89
C PRO A 143 12.67 2.35 -4.13
N GLY A 144 13.46 3.42 -4.13
CA GLY A 144 13.51 4.41 -5.23
C GLY A 144 12.48 5.54 -5.11
N LEU A 145 11.60 5.53 -4.12
CA LEU A 145 10.68 6.63 -3.84
C LEU A 145 11.24 7.57 -2.76
N LEU A 146 10.50 8.63 -2.42
CA LEU A 146 10.92 9.65 -1.46
C LEU A 146 11.23 9.09 -0.07
N LEU A 147 10.43 8.14 0.39
CA LEU A 147 10.66 7.38 1.61
C LEU A 147 10.89 5.92 1.23
N GLU A 148 12.08 5.40 1.55
CA GLU A 148 12.47 4.03 1.19
C GLU A 148 12.65 3.13 2.39
N ASN A 149 12.91 3.71 3.58
CA ASN A 149 13.35 2.96 4.75
C ASN A 149 12.70 3.46 6.05
N SER A 150 12.86 2.67 7.10
CA SER A 150 12.26 2.92 8.41
C SER A 150 12.66 4.26 9.02
N ARG A 151 13.92 4.66 8.87
CA ARG A 151 14.42 5.94 9.40
C ARG A 151 13.75 7.15 8.73
N GLN A 152 13.59 7.10 7.41
CA GLN A 152 12.90 8.17 6.66
C GLN A 152 11.42 8.21 7.05
N PHE A 153 10.76 7.03 7.16
CA PHE A 153 9.39 6.95 7.63
C PHE A 153 9.21 7.53 9.05
N LEU A 154 10.09 7.18 9.99
CA LEU A 154 10.03 7.71 11.36
C LEU A 154 10.27 9.23 11.44
N ALA A 155 11.09 9.79 10.57
CA ALA A 155 11.23 11.24 10.46
C ALA A 155 9.95 11.88 9.92
N PHE A 156 9.41 11.32 8.83
CA PHE A 156 8.16 11.79 8.22
C PHE A 156 6.96 11.73 9.18
N ILE A 157 6.74 10.60 9.86
CA ILE A 157 5.57 10.42 10.73
C ILE A 157 5.59 11.38 11.93
N LYS A 158 6.79 11.73 12.39
CA LYS A 158 6.97 12.74 13.43
C LYS A 158 6.64 14.14 12.92
N ASP A 159 6.97 14.44 11.66
CA ASP A 159 6.75 15.77 11.07
C ASP A 159 5.28 15.98 10.69
N ILE A 160 4.56 14.92 10.27
CA ILE A 160 3.11 15.00 10.01
C ILE A 160 2.28 15.07 11.29
N ASP A 161 2.72 14.44 12.37
CA ASP A 161 2.13 14.48 13.72
C ASP A 161 0.60 14.27 13.72
N SER A 162 0.14 13.15 13.13
CA SER A 162 -1.29 12.84 12.99
C SER A 162 -1.61 11.38 13.25
N ASP A 163 -2.64 11.14 14.06
CA ASP A 163 -3.19 9.81 14.33
C ASP A 163 -3.93 9.20 13.11
N SER A 164 -4.27 10.02 12.12
CA SER A 164 -4.94 9.59 10.88
C SER A 164 -3.97 9.13 9.79
N VAL A 165 -2.65 9.22 10.05
CA VAL A 165 -1.60 8.73 9.14
C VAL A 165 -0.88 7.56 9.80
N GLY A 166 -0.55 6.54 9.02
CA GLY A 166 0.14 5.35 9.49
C GLY A 166 1.00 4.72 8.41
N LEU A 167 1.37 3.48 8.64
CA LEU A 167 2.26 2.69 7.79
C LEU A 167 1.50 1.58 7.09
N ASN A 168 1.59 1.52 5.76
CA ASN A 168 1.46 0.29 5.01
C ASN A 168 2.83 -0.38 4.98
N PHE A 169 2.99 -1.47 5.73
CA PHE A 169 4.26 -2.15 5.90
C PHE A 169 4.43 -3.18 4.79
N ASP A 170 5.12 -2.85 3.71
CA ASP A 170 5.55 -3.87 2.75
C ASP A 170 6.81 -4.59 3.25
N ILE A 171 6.68 -5.90 3.48
CA ILE A 171 7.74 -6.77 3.99
C ILE A 171 8.91 -6.84 2.99
N GLY A 172 8.59 -6.90 1.70
CA GLY A 172 9.56 -6.98 0.62
C GLY A 172 10.35 -5.68 0.45
N HIS A 173 9.69 -4.52 0.55
CA HIS A 173 10.33 -3.22 0.40
C HIS A 173 11.43 -3.00 1.44
N PHE A 174 11.12 -3.24 2.72
CA PHE A 174 12.14 -3.13 3.78
C PHE A 174 13.27 -4.14 3.60
N TYR A 175 12.96 -5.36 3.12
CA TYR A 175 14.00 -6.33 2.80
C TYR A 175 14.90 -5.85 1.65
N CYS A 176 14.35 -5.21 0.62
CA CYS A 176 15.12 -4.66 -0.51
C CYS A 176 16.15 -3.63 -0.06
N VAL A 177 15.80 -2.74 0.86
CA VAL A 177 16.71 -1.70 1.40
C VAL A 177 17.62 -2.17 2.53
N ARG A 178 17.77 -3.50 2.68
CA ARG A 178 18.68 -4.17 3.63
C ARG A 178 18.30 -4.00 5.10
N GLU A 179 17.08 -3.68 5.38
CA GLU A 179 16.53 -3.71 6.73
C GLU A 179 16.01 -5.12 7.06
N ASP A 180 15.87 -5.42 8.35
CA ASP A 180 15.33 -6.68 8.85
C ASP A 180 13.83 -6.52 9.13
N PRO A 181 12.93 -7.10 8.30
CA PRO A 181 11.49 -6.95 8.50
C PRO A 181 11.00 -7.45 9.86
N VAL A 182 11.63 -8.50 10.41
CA VAL A 182 11.27 -9.05 11.74
C VAL A 182 11.48 -8.00 12.83
N LYS A 183 12.64 -7.35 12.82
CA LYS A 183 12.98 -6.29 13.77
C LYS A 183 12.06 -5.09 13.61
N LEU A 184 11.81 -4.68 12.37
CA LEU A 184 10.98 -3.52 12.06
C LEU A 184 9.51 -3.70 12.44
N VAL A 185 8.97 -4.92 12.39
CA VAL A 185 7.62 -5.19 12.90
C VAL A 185 7.49 -4.77 14.36
N TYR A 186 8.50 -5.04 15.21
CA TYR A 186 8.48 -4.59 16.61
C TYR A 186 8.68 -3.07 16.74
N GLU A 187 9.62 -2.50 15.98
CA GLU A 187 9.97 -1.08 16.09
C GLU A 187 8.89 -0.15 15.58
N LEU A 188 8.11 -0.59 14.58
CA LEU A 188 7.09 0.22 13.92
C LEU A 188 5.66 -0.17 14.27
N SER A 189 5.47 -1.11 15.21
CA SER A 189 4.16 -1.70 15.54
C SER A 189 3.05 -0.68 15.78
N ASP A 190 3.36 0.46 16.40
CA ASP A 190 2.39 1.51 16.74
C ASP A 190 1.84 2.25 15.51
N TYR A 191 2.55 2.18 14.39
CA TYR A 191 2.19 2.88 13.14
C TYR A 191 1.54 1.95 12.11
N ILE A 192 1.72 0.63 12.23
CA ILE A 192 1.29 -0.33 11.20
C ILE A 192 -0.24 -0.44 11.17
N GLY A 193 -0.83 -0.04 10.04
CA GLY A 193 -2.26 -0.20 9.76
C GLY A 193 -2.55 -1.36 8.81
N HIS A 194 -1.60 -1.72 7.95
CA HIS A 194 -1.72 -2.78 6.96
C HIS A 194 -0.36 -3.39 6.63
N PHE A 195 -0.37 -4.61 6.09
CA PHE A 195 0.82 -5.27 5.57
C PHE A 195 0.63 -5.66 4.11
N HIS A 196 1.66 -5.38 3.29
CA HIS A 196 1.86 -6.04 2.01
C HIS A 196 2.93 -7.12 2.13
N LEU A 197 2.78 -8.16 1.31
CA LEU A 197 3.64 -9.32 1.31
C LEU A 197 3.94 -9.77 -0.11
N ALA A 198 5.18 -9.70 -0.51
CA ALA A 198 5.78 -10.40 -1.63
C ALA A 198 7.12 -10.98 -1.21
N ASP A 199 7.60 -12.03 -1.87
CA ASP A 199 8.95 -12.53 -1.61
C ASP A 199 9.97 -11.79 -2.48
N ILE A 200 11.19 -11.70 -1.99
CA ILE A 200 12.28 -10.97 -2.66
C ILE A 200 13.49 -11.88 -2.78
N SER A 201 14.17 -11.81 -3.92
CA SER A 201 15.39 -12.58 -4.15
C SER A 201 16.49 -12.24 -3.14
N ILE A 202 17.43 -13.17 -2.92
CA ILE A 202 18.60 -12.96 -2.05
C ILE A 202 19.42 -11.75 -2.48
N ASN A 203 19.38 -11.37 -3.74
CA ASN A 203 20.07 -10.19 -4.27
C ASN A 203 19.34 -8.87 -3.96
N ARG A 204 18.18 -8.94 -3.30
CA ARG A 204 17.37 -7.78 -2.88
C ARG A 204 16.90 -6.89 -4.03
N ILE A 205 16.66 -7.51 -5.18
CA ILE A 205 16.07 -6.82 -6.33
C ILE A 205 14.57 -6.67 -6.07
N HIS A 206 14.06 -5.44 -6.20
CA HIS A 206 12.64 -5.14 -6.05
C HIS A 206 11.84 -5.78 -7.21
N ASN A 207 11.41 -7.01 -6.98
CA ASN A 207 10.55 -7.77 -7.88
C ASN A 207 9.67 -8.67 -7.02
N HIS A 208 8.38 -8.47 -7.04
CA HIS A 208 7.43 -9.21 -6.20
C HIS A 208 7.39 -10.68 -6.59
N LEU A 209 8.28 -11.48 -5.99
CA LEU A 209 8.29 -12.93 -6.15
C LEU A 209 7.16 -13.58 -5.35
N MET A 210 6.68 -14.68 -5.86
CA MET A 210 5.75 -15.53 -5.12
C MET A 210 6.35 -15.98 -3.78
N PRO A 211 5.59 -15.95 -2.67
CA PRO A 211 6.06 -16.46 -1.38
C PRO A 211 6.68 -17.84 -1.47
N GLY A 212 7.87 -18.00 -0.90
CA GLY A 212 8.70 -19.21 -0.98
C GLY A 212 9.59 -19.31 -2.21
N LYS A 213 9.64 -18.30 -3.07
CA LYS A 213 10.55 -18.23 -4.23
C LYS A 213 11.71 -17.25 -4.03
N GLY A 214 11.73 -16.53 -2.94
CA GLY A 214 12.79 -15.60 -2.55
C GLY A 214 13.55 -16.06 -1.31
N ALA A 215 13.94 -15.10 -0.49
CA ALA A 215 14.82 -15.32 0.66
C ALA A 215 14.26 -14.75 1.98
N ILE A 216 13.01 -14.29 2.01
CA ILE A 216 12.39 -13.76 3.21
C ILE A 216 11.95 -14.91 4.13
N ASP A 217 12.33 -14.87 5.40
CA ASP A 217 11.86 -15.81 6.43
C ASP A 217 10.47 -15.39 6.93
N PHE A 218 9.43 -15.74 6.18
CA PHE A 218 8.05 -15.43 6.54
C PHE A 218 7.62 -16.02 7.88
N LYS A 219 8.17 -17.17 8.27
CA LYS A 219 7.85 -17.77 9.57
C LYS A 219 8.24 -16.85 10.72
N SER A 220 9.43 -16.27 10.66
CA SER A 220 9.89 -15.30 11.66
C SER A 220 9.10 -14.00 11.58
N VAL A 221 8.75 -13.52 10.38
CA VAL A 221 7.94 -12.31 10.20
C VAL A 221 6.53 -12.48 10.79
N PHE A 222 5.82 -13.56 10.45
CA PHE A 222 4.49 -13.82 11.02
C PHE A 222 4.54 -14.04 12.54
N GLY A 223 5.61 -14.66 13.04
CA GLY A 223 5.85 -14.78 14.47
C GLY A 223 6.01 -13.42 15.17
N ALA A 224 6.62 -12.43 14.51
CA ALA A 224 6.70 -11.06 15.03
C ALA A 224 5.34 -10.34 14.95
N ILE A 225 4.62 -10.46 13.83
CA ILE A 225 3.28 -9.90 13.63
C ILE A 225 2.31 -10.39 14.72
N ASP A 226 2.34 -11.68 15.04
CA ASP A 226 1.51 -12.25 16.12
C ASP A 226 1.90 -11.70 17.50
N LYS A 227 3.21 -11.60 17.79
CA LYS A 227 3.70 -11.12 19.08
C LYS A 227 3.39 -9.65 19.35
N VAL A 228 3.33 -8.79 18.34
CA VAL A 228 2.89 -7.39 18.50
C VAL A 228 1.36 -7.28 18.60
N GLY A 229 0.63 -8.40 18.44
CA GLY A 229 -0.81 -8.44 18.58
C GLY A 229 -1.59 -7.84 17.42
N TYR A 230 -0.99 -7.72 16.24
CA TYR A 230 -1.67 -7.21 15.05
C TYR A 230 -2.84 -8.13 14.65
N LYS A 231 -4.01 -7.54 14.34
CA LYS A 231 -5.25 -8.27 14.02
C LYS A 231 -5.83 -7.87 12.65
N GLY A 232 -5.11 -7.07 11.88
CA GLY A 232 -5.51 -6.68 10.53
C GLY A 232 -5.17 -7.74 9.48
N PHE A 233 -5.18 -7.32 8.24
CA PHE A 233 -4.86 -8.18 7.10
C PHE A 233 -3.36 -8.08 6.73
N VAL A 234 -2.83 -9.20 6.22
CA VAL A 234 -1.58 -9.27 5.48
C VAL A 234 -1.96 -9.61 4.04
N THR A 235 -1.84 -8.65 3.15
CA THR A 235 -2.25 -8.78 1.75
C THR A 235 -1.09 -9.27 0.90
N VAL A 236 -1.29 -10.36 0.17
CA VAL A 236 -0.32 -10.86 -0.81
C VAL A 236 -0.41 -10.00 -2.06
N GLU A 237 0.69 -9.37 -2.45
CA GLU A 237 0.79 -8.51 -3.62
C GLU A 237 1.71 -9.12 -4.69
N LEU A 238 1.12 -9.53 -5.81
CA LEU A 238 1.80 -10.29 -6.87
C LEU A 238 1.55 -9.70 -8.26
N TYR A 239 1.71 -8.38 -8.43
CA TYR A 239 1.48 -7.70 -9.70
C TYR A 239 2.22 -8.29 -10.92
N PRO A 240 3.41 -8.95 -10.81
CA PRO A 240 4.06 -9.54 -11.98
C PRO A 240 3.36 -10.78 -12.54
N TYR A 241 2.37 -11.34 -11.82
CA TYR A 241 1.70 -12.60 -12.20
C TYR A 241 0.34 -12.39 -12.86
N GLN A 242 0.18 -11.30 -13.60
CA GLN A 242 -1.09 -10.91 -14.24
C GLN A 242 -1.62 -11.95 -15.26
N ASP A 243 -0.73 -12.70 -15.90
CA ASP A 243 -1.13 -13.71 -16.89
C ASP A 243 -1.84 -14.90 -16.26
N ASN A 244 -1.52 -15.26 -15.00
CA ASN A 244 -2.08 -16.38 -14.27
C ASN A 244 -2.41 -16.02 -12.80
N PRO A 245 -3.28 -15.03 -12.54
CA PRO A 245 -3.48 -14.50 -11.19
C PRO A 245 -4.12 -15.50 -10.23
N ILE A 246 -4.95 -16.41 -10.72
CA ILE A 246 -5.58 -17.44 -9.89
C ILE A 246 -4.55 -18.47 -9.42
N GLU A 247 -3.71 -18.96 -10.33
CA GLU A 247 -2.64 -19.90 -9.99
C GLU A 247 -1.66 -19.29 -9.00
N ALA A 248 -1.29 -18.02 -9.21
CA ALA A 248 -0.43 -17.28 -8.30
C ALA A 248 -1.05 -17.17 -6.90
N ALA A 249 -2.33 -16.83 -6.81
CA ALA A 249 -3.04 -16.77 -5.53
C ALA A 249 -3.13 -18.14 -4.84
N GLU A 250 -3.39 -19.22 -5.58
CA GLU A 250 -3.44 -20.60 -5.04
C GLU A 250 -2.08 -21.04 -4.48
N MET A 251 -1.00 -20.78 -5.23
CA MET A 251 0.35 -21.15 -4.81
C MET A 251 0.81 -20.34 -3.59
N ALA A 252 0.56 -19.04 -3.57
CA ALA A 252 0.88 -18.18 -2.43
C ALA A 252 0.12 -18.63 -1.18
N TYR A 253 -1.19 -18.85 -1.28
CA TYR A 253 -2.00 -19.32 -0.16
C TYR A 253 -1.52 -20.68 0.36
N LYS A 254 -1.25 -21.63 -0.55
CA LYS A 254 -0.76 -22.96 -0.18
C LYS A 254 0.54 -22.90 0.63
N TYR A 255 1.46 -22.01 0.25
CA TYR A 255 2.73 -21.84 0.97
C TYR A 255 2.51 -21.18 2.34
N LEU A 256 1.73 -20.11 2.36
CA LEU A 256 1.57 -19.28 3.57
C LEU A 256 0.70 -19.94 4.65
N LYS A 257 -0.33 -20.69 4.30
CA LYS A 257 -1.25 -21.31 5.27
C LYS A 257 -0.54 -22.21 6.28
N ASP A 258 0.55 -22.88 5.89
CA ASP A 258 1.32 -23.77 6.76
C ASP A 258 2.29 -23.00 7.68
N ILE A 259 2.46 -21.68 7.44
CA ILE A 259 3.29 -20.77 8.23
C ILE A 259 2.45 -20.02 9.26
N ILE A 260 1.21 -19.64 8.89
CA ILE A 260 0.30 -18.81 9.71
C ILE A 260 -0.67 -19.65 10.55
N ALA A 261 -0.65 -20.98 10.39
CA ALA A 261 -1.41 -21.93 11.22
C ALA A 261 -0.67 -22.13 12.54
#